data_71a6612336725c2cea7406f541c52e2b
#
_entry.id   71a6612336725c2cea7406f541c52e2b
#
_cell.length_a   1.000
_cell.length_b   1.000
_cell.length_c   1.000
_cell.angle_alpha   90.00
_cell.angle_beta   90.00
_cell.angle_gamma   90.00
#
_symmetry.space_group_name_H-M   'P 1'
#
loop_
_entity.id
_entity.type
_entity.pdbx_description
1 polymer ?
#
loop_
_entity_poly.entity_id
_entity_poly.type
_entity_poly.pdbx_seq_one_letter_code
_entity_poly.pdbx_strand_id
1 'polypeptide(L)'
;MIIPNTVGVDISCGMLCVNLGKVDIDMQALDNLIRLKIPSGLSVHEGRVTTFKELEKMNCFRNLKDSKRIVRSIGTLGGGNHFIELDRSESGDIYLVIHTGSRNLGKQVCEYYQKIAVDL
;
A
#
# COMPACT_ATOMS: atom_id res chain seq x y z
N MET A 1 13.14 -20.03 20.95
CA MET A 1 14.03 -18.97 20.44
C MET A 1 13.24 -18.21 19.37
N ILE A 2 13.03 -16.93 19.54
CA ILE A 2 12.38 -16.05 18.56
C ILE A 2 13.51 -15.35 17.80
N ILE A 3 13.44 -15.36 16.46
CA ILE A 3 14.38 -14.62 15.60
C ILE A 3 13.63 -13.41 15.06
N PRO A 4 13.78 -12.20 15.67
CA PRO A 4 12.97 -11.03 15.32
C PRO A 4 13.05 -10.63 13.84
N ASN A 5 14.21 -10.81 13.21
CA ASN A 5 14.45 -10.41 11.83
C ASN A 5 13.82 -11.35 10.77
N THR A 6 13.15 -12.42 11.17
CA THR A 6 12.39 -13.26 10.23
C THR A 6 11.03 -12.69 9.87
N VAL A 7 10.56 -11.70 10.63
CA VAL A 7 9.36 -10.92 10.27
C VAL A 7 9.78 -9.86 9.24
N GLY A 8 9.22 -9.91 8.04
CA GLY A 8 9.56 -8.95 6.99
C GLY A 8 9.32 -7.50 7.42
N VAL A 9 10.11 -6.58 6.85
CA VAL A 9 10.01 -5.13 7.15
C VAL A 9 8.78 -4.50 6.48
N ASP A 10 8.30 -5.13 5.40
CA ASP A 10 7.13 -4.69 4.62
C ASP A 10 5.94 -5.61 4.92
N ILE A 11 5.41 -5.47 6.12
CA ILE A 11 4.25 -6.25 6.55
C ILE A 11 2.98 -5.77 5.85
N SER A 12 2.10 -6.71 5.48
CA SER A 12 0.82 -6.46 4.81
C SER A 12 0.92 -5.92 3.37
N CYS A 13 1.94 -6.31 2.61
CA CYS A 13 1.88 -6.24 1.16
C CYS A 13 0.79 -7.19 0.65
N GLY A 14 0.04 -6.73 -0.33
CA GLY A 14 -1.05 -7.49 -0.92
C GLY A 14 -1.19 -7.28 -2.41
N MET A 15 -1.87 -8.23 -3.04
CA MET A 15 -2.22 -8.22 -4.46
C MET A 15 -3.73 -8.12 -4.60
N LEU A 16 -4.20 -7.21 -5.44
CA LEU A 16 -5.57 -7.13 -5.91
C LEU A 16 -5.58 -7.46 -7.40
N CYS A 17 -6.44 -8.38 -7.81
CA CYS A 17 -6.68 -8.70 -9.21
C CYS A 17 -8.17 -8.56 -9.49
N VAL A 18 -8.52 -7.76 -10.49
CA VAL A 18 -9.92 -7.50 -10.89
C VAL A 18 -10.08 -7.79 -12.36
N ASN A 19 -11.01 -8.68 -12.69
CA ASN A 19 -11.41 -8.90 -14.08
C ASN A 19 -12.33 -7.78 -14.54
N LEU A 20 -11.90 -7.02 -15.54
CA LEU A 20 -12.66 -5.93 -16.15
C LEU A 20 -13.48 -6.39 -17.36
N GLY A 21 -13.33 -7.66 -17.76
CA GLY A 21 -13.95 -8.21 -18.96
C GLY A 21 -13.26 -7.73 -20.25
N LYS A 22 -13.99 -7.85 -21.35
CA LYS A 22 -13.51 -7.43 -22.67
C LYS A 22 -13.78 -5.93 -22.85
N VAL A 23 -12.83 -5.12 -22.39
CA VAL A 23 -12.89 -3.66 -22.48
C VAL A 23 -11.78 -3.13 -23.38
N ASP A 24 -12.07 -2.08 -24.10
CA ASP A 24 -11.06 -1.31 -24.83
C ASP A 24 -10.63 -0.15 -23.94
N ILE A 25 -9.32 -0.08 -23.67
CA ILE A 25 -8.74 0.89 -22.74
C ILE A 25 -7.72 1.73 -23.51
N ASP A 26 -7.91 3.04 -23.48
CA ASP A 26 -6.87 3.98 -23.90
C ASP A 26 -5.75 3.98 -22.84
N MET A 27 -4.67 3.27 -23.15
CA MET A 27 -3.54 3.08 -22.24
C MET A 27 -2.85 4.40 -21.91
N GLN A 28 -2.79 5.34 -22.87
CA GLN A 28 -2.16 6.64 -22.63
C GLN A 28 -3.01 7.50 -21.70
N ALA A 29 -4.32 7.51 -21.89
CA ALA A 29 -5.25 8.22 -21.01
C ALA A 29 -5.21 7.64 -19.59
N LEU A 30 -5.13 6.31 -19.47
CA LEU A 30 -5.02 5.64 -18.18
C LEU A 30 -3.70 5.98 -17.47
N ASP A 31 -2.55 5.92 -18.16
CA ASP A 31 -1.25 6.28 -17.59
C ASP A 31 -1.24 7.72 -17.07
N ASN A 32 -1.75 8.64 -17.87
CA ASN A 32 -1.88 10.05 -17.49
C ASN A 32 -2.76 10.22 -16.24
N LEU A 33 -3.88 9.50 -16.17
CA LEU A 33 -4.78 9.55 -15.02
C LEU A 33 -4.14 8.98 -13.76
N ILE A 34 -3.44 7.85 -13.86
CA ILE A 34 -2.71 7.24 -12.74
C ILE A 34 -1.67 8.23 -12.21
N ARG A 35 -0.84 8.79 -13.07
CA ARG A 35 0.19 9.77 -12.68
C ARG A 35 -0.39 11.03 -12.02
N LEU A 36 -1.55 11.47 -12.49
CA LEU A 36 -2.21 12.65 -11.94
C LEU A 36 -2.86 12.39 -10.58
N LYS A 37 -3.45 11.22 -10.38
CA LYS A 37 -4.34 10.94 -9.24
C LYS A 37 -3.75 10.05 -8.17
N ILE A 38 -2.74 9.25 -8.49
CA ILE A 38 -2.18 8.26 -7.57
C ILE A 38 -0.74 8.63 -7.22
N PRO A 39 -0.51 9.23 -6.03
CA PRO A 39 0.85 9.49 -5.57
C PRO A 39 1.67 8.21 -5.46
N SER A 40 2.94 8.29 -5.82
CA SER A 40 3.88 7.16 -5.76
C SER A 40 5.16 7.51 -4.99
N GLY A 41 6.00 6.51 -4.74
CA GLY A 41 7.23 6.67 -3.98
C GLY A 41 6.95 7.16 -2.56
N LEU A 42 7.57 8.24 -2.17
CA LEU A 42 7.40 8.87 -0.87
C LEU A 42 6.22 9.84 -0.81
N SER A 43 5.60 10.14 -1.93
CA SER A 43 4.48 11.08 -1.99
C SER A 43 3.21 10.50 -1.37
N VAL A 44 2.40 11.38 -0.79
CA VAL A 44 1.08 11.07 -0.24
C VAL A 44 0.09 12.12 -0.73
N HIS A 45 -1.21 11.87 -0.57
CA HIS A 45 -2.23 12.87 -0.90
C HIS A 45 -2.03 14.16 -0.10
N GLU A 46 -2.31 15.30 -0.70
CA GLU A 46 -2.26 16.61 -0.01
C GLU A 46 -3.33 16.70 1.08
N GLY A 47 -4.51 16.16 0.80
CA GLY A 47 -5.65 16.12 1.70
C GLY A 47 -5.97 14.72 2.21
N ARG A 48 -6.98 14.66 3.07
CA ARG A 48 -7.52 13.41 3.60
C ARG A 48 -8.49 12.80 2.57
N VAL A 49 -8.16 11.64 2.03
CA VAL A 49 -9.01 10.93 1.05
C VAL A 49 -10.05 10.03 1.73
N THR A 50 -9.78 9.57 2.96
CA THR A 50 -10.68 8.69 3.72
C THR A 50 -10.48 8.84 5.23
N THR A 51 -11.33 8.19 6.01
CA THR A 51 -11.15 8.05 7.45
C THR A 51 -10.60 6.67 7.76
N PHE A 52 -9.68 6.60 8.72
CA PHE A 52 -9.12 5.34 9.20
C PHE A 52 -9.18 5.30 10.74
N LYS A 53 -10.39 5.07 11.25
CA LYS A 53 -10.66 5.03 12.71
C LYS A 53 -9.97 3.86 13.40
N GLU A 54 -9.72 2.78 12.67
CA GLU A 54 -9.05 1.57 13.15
C GLU A 54 -7.60 1.86 13.57
N LEU A 55 -6.97 2.87 12.96
CA LEU A 55 -5.62 3.30 13.33
C LEU A 55 -5.51 3.66 14.81
N GLU A 56 -6.50 4.38 15.33
CA GLU A 56 -6.53 4.82 16.74
C GLU A 56 -6.74 3.67 17.73
N LYS A 57 -7.28 2.54 17.26
CA LYS A 57 -7.52 1.33 18.07
C LYS A 57 -6.29 0.44 18.16
N MET A 58 -5.24 0.69 17.38
CA MET A 58 -4.03 -0.11 17.42
C MET A 58 -3.28 0.08 18.74
N ASN A 59 -2.83 -1.02 19.35
CA ASN A 59 -2.08 -0.98 20.61
C ASN A 59 -0.83 -0.09 20.54
N CYS A 60 -0.18 -0.06 19.39
CA CYS A 60 1.01 0.75 19.14
C CYS A 60 0.70 2.19 18.68
N PHE A 61 -0.57 2.61 18.60
CA PHE A 61 -0.96 3.91 18.02
C PHE A 61 -0.17 5.10 18.61
N ARG A 62 0.02 5.12 19.93
CA ARG A 62 0.74 6.20 20.62
C ARG A 62 2.23 6.27 20.25
N ASN A 63 2.77 5.19 19.69
CA ASN A 63 4.17 5.08 19.27
C ASN A 63 4.36 5.38 17.78
N LEU A 64 3.24 5.51 17.02
CA LEU A 64 3.30 5.84 15.60
C LEU A 64 3.64 7.31 15.40
N LYS A 65 4.54 7.57 14.47
CA LYS A 65 4.93 8.92 14.06
C LYS A 65 4.07 9.37 12.89
N ASP A 66 3.67 10.63 12.91
CA ASP A 66 2.92 11.29 11.83
C ASP A 66 1.68 10.50 11.36
N SER A 67 0.76 10.27 12.28
CA SER A 67 -0.50 9.58 11.99
C SER A 67 -1.31 10.25 10.87
N LYS A 68 -1.22 11.58 10.73
CA LYS A 68 -1.86 12.32 9.63
C LYS A 68 -1.30 11.91 8.27
N ARG A 69 0.02 11.73 8.17
CA ARG A 69 0.68 11.26 6.95
C ARG A 69 0.29 9.82 6.64
N ILE A 70 0.19 8.95 7.65
CA ILE A 70 -0.28 7.57 7.49
C ILE A 70 -1.67 7.57 6.83
N VAL A 71 -2.61 8.37 7.33
CA VAL A 71 -3.96 8.46 6.75
C VAL A 71 -3.92 8.99 5.31
N ARG A 72 -3.07 9.99 5.02
CA ARG A 72 -2.91 10.53 3.66
C ARG A 72 -2.20 9.57 2.69
N SER A 73 -1.55 8.53 3.19
CA SER A 73 -0.94 7.50 2.35
C SER A 73 -1.93 6.44 1.83
N ILE A 74 -3.15 6.41 2.36
CA ILE A 74 -4.20 5.50 1.88
C ILE A 74 -4.58 5.89 0.45
N GLY A 75 -4.65 4.89 -0.45
CA GLY A 75 -4.90 5.12 -1.87
C GLY A 75 -3.69 5.62 -2.67
N THR A 76 -2.48 5.53 -2.11
CA THR A 76 -1.24 5.79 -2.84
C THR A 76 -0.56 4.49 -3.24
N LEU A 77 0.17 4.51 -4.35
CA LEU A 77 0.87 3.32 -4.83
C LEU A 77 2.07 2.95 -3.95
N GLY A 78 2.88 3.93 -3.59
CA GLY A 78 4.14 3.70 -2.93
C GLY A 78 5.30 3.47 -3.88
N GLY A 79 6.33 2.81 -3.39
CA GLY A 79 7.56 2.56 -4.11
C GLY A 79 8.08 1.14 -3.90
N GLY A 80 9.30 0.89 -4.35
CA GLY A 80 9.89 -0.43 -4.32
C GLY A 80 9.29 -1.32 -5.41
N ASN A 81 8.80 -2.49 -5.03
CA ASN A 81 8.18 -3.47 -5.93
C ASN A 81 6.66 -3.27 -6.12
N HIS A 82 6.10 -2.13 -5.71
CA HIS A 82 4.69 -1.84 -5.92
C HIS A 82 4.40 -1.43 -7.35
N PHE A 83 3.28 -1.90 -7.90
CA PHE A 83 2.90 -1.65 -9.28
C PHE A 83 1.38 -1.64 -9.49
N ILE A 84 0.99 -1.05 -10.61
CA ILE A 84 -0.34 -1.14 -11.22
C ILE A 84 -0.11 -1.61 -12.64
N GLU A 85 -0.73 -2.70 -13.06
CA GLU A 85 -0.60 -3.22 -14.41
C GLU A 85 -1.95 -3.68 -14.96
N LEU A 86 -2.02 -3.76 -16.27
CA LEU A 86 -3.13 -4.38 -17.00
C LEU A 86 -2.60 -5.57 -17.77
N ASP A 87 -3.21 -6.72 -17.53
CA ASP A 87 -2.92 -7.96 -18.23
C ASP A 87 -4.07 -8.33 -19.16
N ARG A 88 -3.75 -8.97 -20.26
CA ARG A 88 -4.74 -9.52 -21.19
C ARG A 88 -4.64 -11.03 -21.21
N SER A 89 -5.77 -11.71 -20.97
CA SER A 89 -5.85 -13.16 -21.12
C SER A 89 -5.94 -13.58 -22.60
N GLU A 90 -5.76 -14.87 -22.84
CA GLU A 90 -5.95 -15.46 -24.19
C GLU A 90 -7.39 -15.28 -24.69
N SER A 91 -8.38 -15.25 -23.80
CA SER A 91 -9.78 -15.00 -24.14
C SER A 91 -10.08 -13.53 -24.46
N GLY A 92 -9.12 -12.62 -24.23
CA GLY A 92 -9.23 -11.19 -24.48
C GLY A 92 -9.77 -10.38 -23.31
N ASP A 93 -9.98 -11.00 -22.13
CA ASP A 93 -10.36 -10.29 -20.93
C ASP A 93 -9.18 -9.50 -20.37
N ILE A 94 -9.46 -8.29 -19.89
CA ILE A 94 -8.48 -7.42 -19.26
C ILE A 94 -8.56 -7.60 -17.73
N TYR A 95 -7.42 -7.74 -17.10
CA TYR A 95 -7.26 -7.81 -15.66
C TYR A 95 -6.48 -6.62 -15.17
N LEU A 96 -7.03 -5.92 -14.18
CA LEU A 96 -6.29 -4.91 -13.43
C LEU A 96 -5.61 -5.60 -12.25
N VAL A 97 -4.29 -5.52 -12.19
CA VAL A 97 -3.50 -6.07 -11.09
C VAL A 97 -2.80 -4.94 -10.36
N ILE A 98 -2.98 -4.89 -9.04
CA ILE A 98 -2.36 -3.89 -8.18
C ILE A 98 -1.60 -4.59 -7.08
N HIS A 99 -0.31 -4.31 -6.98
CA HIS A 99 0.53 -4.69 -5.85
C HIS A 99 0.90 -3.45 -5.04
N THR A 100 0.45 -3.42 -3.79
CA THR A 100 0.78 -2.35 -2.85
C THR A 100 0.73 -2.89 -1.42
N GLY A 101 1.04 -2.07 -0.43
CA GLY A 101 1.13 -2.53 0.95
C GLY A 101 0.69 -1.48 1.96
N SER A 102 1.02 -1.75 3.21
CA SER A 102 0.64 -0.94 4.37
C SER A 102 1.35 0.41 4.44
N ARG A 103 2.14 0.75 3.44
CA ARG A 103 2.92 1.98 3.38
C ARG A 103 3.84 2.10 4.63
N ASN A 104 4.12 3.30 5.08
CA ASN A 104 4.95 3.53 6.26
C ASN A 104 4.33 3.00 7.57
N LEU A 105 3.03 2.74 7.61
CA LEU A 105 2.37 2.15 8.78
C LEU A 105 2.97 0.79 9.12
N GLY A 106 3.02 -0.14 8.15
CA GLY A 106 3.57 -1.47 8.38
C GLY A 106 5.01 -1.45 8.85
N LYS A 107 5.83 -0.58 8.27
CA LYS A 107 7.20 -0.38 8.73
C LYS A 107 7.27 0.04 10.19
N GLN A 108 6.52 1.05 10.60
CA GLN A 108 6.52 1.53 11.99
C GLN A 108 5.99 0.48 12.98
N VAL A 109 4.96 -0.27 12.60
CA VAL A 109 4.42 -1.37 13.40
C VAL A 109 5.47 -2.46 13.56
N CYS A 110 6.12 -2.87 12.47
CA CYS A 110 7.19 -3.86 12.50
C CYS A 110 8.33 -3.42 13.41
N GLU A 111 8.86 -2.21 13.22
CA GLU A 111 9.96 -1.66 14.03
C GLU A 111 9.62 -1.61 15.52
N TYR A 112 8.39 -1.23 15.85
CA TYR A 112 7.92 -1.16 17.24
C TYR A 112 7.91 -2.52 17.92
N TYR A 113 7.27 -3.53 17.31
CA TYR A 113 7.17 -4.85 17.91
C TYR A 113 8.48 -5.64 17.83
N GLN A 114 9.28 -5.43 16.80
CA GLN A 114 10.61 -6.02 16.71
C GLN A 114 11.53 -5.52 17.84
N LYS A 115 11.47 -4.24 18.16
CA LYS A 115 12.22 -3.69 19.30
C LYS A 115 11.79 -4.36 20.62
N ILE A 116 10.47 -4.49 20.86
CA ILE A 116 9.98 -5.19 22.06
C ILE A 116 10.50 -6.63 22.12
N ALA A 117 10.49 -7.34 20.98
CA ALA A 117 10.94 -8.73 20.92
C ALA A 117 12.44 -8.91 21.14
N VAL A 118 13.24 -7.88 20.84
CA VAL A 118 14.69 -7.88 21.10
C VAL A 118 15.00 -7.56 22.56
N ASP A 119 14.17 -6.73 23.19
CA ASP A 119 14.35 -6.30 24.59
C ASP A 119 13.83 -7.33 25.59
N LEU A 120 13.19 -8.44 25.14
CA LEU A 120 12.74 -9.58 25.96
C LEU A 120 13.81 -10.67 26.09
#